data_f3a69c0804d27d2021ca02014e50ea4c
#
_entry.id   f3a69c0804d27d2021ca02014e50ea4c
#
_cell.length_a   1.000
_cell.length_b   1.000
_cell.length_c   1.000
_cell.angle_alpha   90.00
_cell.angle_beta   90.00
_cell.angle_gamma   90.00
#
_symmetry.space_group_name_H-M   'P 1'
#
loop_
_entity.id
_entity.type
_entity.pdbx_description
1 polymer ?
#
loop_
_entity_poly.entity_id
_entity_poly.type
_entity_poly.pdbx_seq_one_letter_code
_entity_poly.pdbx_strand_id
1 'polypeptide(L)'
;MVSDRKVETLAERMIGTWRLGSRVDRAADGTIRSDPALGSDPLGMLTYTRDRFAAQFMKRDRSAAATETAAGSGQNNTTAVGGYDAYFGTYHVGNDGVVLHRLEAALTHSNVGLEVARTLAVEDDKLTIVLQTATQDREPITRTLIWNRIG
;
A
#
# COMPACT_ATOMS: atom_id res chain seq x y z
N MET A 1 -5.43 5.41 41.33
CA MET A 1 -6.62 5.46 40.53
C MET A 1 -6.33 5.03 39.10
N VAL A 2 -7.12 4.12 38.61
CA VAL A 2 -6.94 3.62 37.25
C VAL A 2 -7.50 4.62 36.28
N SER A 3 -6.70 4.97 35.30
CA SER A 3 -7.18 5.78 34.20
C SER A 3 -8.13 4.96 33.34
N ASP A 4 -9.29 5.53 33.04
CA ASP A 4 -10.20 4.94 32.08
C ASP A 4 -9.75 5.16 30.62
N ARG A 5 -8.50 5.49 30.45
CA ARG A 5 -7.97 5.72 29.12
C ARG A 5 -8.10 4.46 28.28
N LYS A 6 -8.95 4.56 27.28
CA LYS A 6 -9.17 3.48 26.36
C LYS A 6 -7.97 3.34 25.42
N VAL A 7 -7.45 2.13 25.28
CA VAL A 7 -6.41 1.86 24.29
C VAL A 7 -7.07 1.84 22.91
N GLU A 8 -6.59 2.69 22.02
CA GLU A 8 -7.09 2.71 20.66
C GLU A 8 -6.69 1.43 19.93
N THR A 9 -7.62 0.85 19.19
CA THR A 9 -7.38 -0.31 18.34
C THR A 9 -6.64 0.12 17.08
N LEU A 10 -6.05 -0.84 16.37
CA LEU A 10 -5.46 -0.56 15.06
C LEU A 10 -6.50 0.08 14.13
N ALA A 11 -7.72 -0.46 14.10
CA ALA A 11 -8.77 0.06 13.25
C ALA A 11 -9.05 1.55 13.53
N GLU A 12 -9.06 1.94 14.79
CA GLU A 12 -9.26 3.34 15.15
C GLU A 12 -8.06 4.21 14.76
N ARG A 13 -6.86 3.70 14.97
CA ARG A 13 -5.62 4.45 14.75
C ARG A 13 -5.29 4.66 13.28
N MET A 14 -5.75 3.77 12.40
CA MET A 14 -5.46 3.88 10.97
C MET A 14 -6.39 4.86 10.25
N ILE A 15 -7.51 5.23 10.84
CA ILE A 15 -8.45 6.18 10.23
C ILE A 15 -7.75 7.54 10.05
N GLY A 16 -7.84 8.08 8.83
CA GLY A 16 -7.23 9.37 8.52
C GLY A 16 -6.65 9.38 7.12
N THR A 17 -5.90 10.42 6.83
CA THR A 17 -5.24 10.61 5.55
C THR A 17 -3.74 10.58 5.74
N TRP A 18 -3.05 9.88 4.86
CA TRP A 18 -1.64 9.56 4.98
C TRP A 18 -0.91 9.91 3.68
N ARG A 19 0.30 10.45 3.81
CA ARG A 19 1.19 10.71 2.69
C ARG A 19 2.33 9.72 2.71
N LEU A 20 2.67 9.15 1.55
CA LEU A 20 3.77 8.21 1.43
C LEU A 20 5.10 8.90 1.73
N GLY A 21 5.84 8.35 2.68
CA GLY A 21 7.18 8.80 3.03
C GLY A 21 8.26 7.96 2.36
N SER A 22 8.10 6.64 2.35
CA SER A 22 9.05 5.76 1.69
C SER A 22 8.39 4.47 1.24
N ARG A 23 8.98 3.85 0.23
CA ARG A 23 8.54 2.57 -0.32
C ARG A 23 9.78 1.80 -0.73
N VAL A 24 10.05 0.70 -0.05
CA VAL A 24 11.28 -0.08 -0.23
C VAL A 24 10.93 -1.53 -0.49
N ASP A 25 11.50 -2.07 -1.56
CA ASP A 25 11.37 -3.47 -1.91
C ASP A 25 12.68 -4.20 -1.60
N ARG A 26 12.59 -5.29 -0.82
CA ARG A 26 13.77 -6.09 -0.47
C ARG A 26 13.58 -7.52 -0.92
N ALA A 27 14.63 -8.06 -1.55
CA ALA A 27 14.69 -9.47 -1.88
C ALA A 27 14.96 -10.31 -0.61
N ALA A 28 14.90 -11.63 -0.75
CA ALA A 28 15.09 -12.54 0.37
C ALA A 28 16.46 -12.38 1.04
N ASP A 29 17.49 -11.98 0.30
CA ASP A 29 18.83 -11.74 0.83
C ASP A 29 19.01 -10.35 1.45
N GLY A 30 17.93 -9.54 1.50
CA GLY A 30 17.94 -8.20 2.07
C GLY A 30 18.34 -7.09 1.11
N THR A 31 18.76 -7.42 -0.12
CA THR A 31 19.13 -6.40 -1.10
C THR A 31 17.91 -5.64 -1.58
N ILE A 32 18.08 -4.36 -1.83
CA ILE A 32 17.01 -3.50 -2.32
C ILE A 32 16.84 -3.70 -3.82
N ARG A 33 15.57 -3.80 -4.24
CA ARG A 33 15.21 -3.86 -5.66
C ARG A 33 14.48 -2.58 -6.04
N SER A 34 14.69 -2.16 -7.27
CA SER A 34 13.99 -1.00 -7.83
C SER A 34 12.73 -1.46 -8.55
N ASP A 35 11.63 -0.75 -8.31
CA ASP A 35 10.37 -1.00 -9.03
C ASP A 35 10.27 -0.02 -10.20
N PRO A 36 10.36 -0.50 -11.44
CA PRO A 36 10.30 0.40 -12.60
C PRO A 36 8.92 1.04 -12.80
N ALA A 37 7.87 0.44 -12.25
CA ALA A 37 6.51 0.92 -12.43
C ALA A 37 6.27 2.26 -11.76
N LEU A 38 6.72 2.42 -10.53
CA LEU A 38 6.53 3.63 -9.73
C LEU A 38 7.85 4.31 -9.34
N GLY A 39 8.98 3.67 -9.60
CA GLY A 39 10.27 4.19 -9.21
C GLY A 39 10.59 3.97 -7.74
N SER A 40 11.72 4.50 -7.30
CA SER A 40 12.21 4.31 -5.94
C SER A 40 11.60 5.26 -4.92
N ASP A 41 11.01 6.37 -5.38
CA ASP A 41 10.49 7.43 -4.50
C ASP A 41 9.18 8.00 -5.06
N PRO A 42 8.12 7.19 -5.16
CA PRO A 42 6.85 7.66 -5.71
C PRO A 42 6.12 8.58 -4.74
N LEU A 43 5.26 9.40 -5.29
CA LEU A 43 4.25 10.12 -4.51
C LEU A 43 3.13 9.15 -4.18
N GLY A 44 2.50 9.34 -3.04
CA GLY A 44 1.37 8.51 -2.65
C GLY A 44 0.49 9.16 -1.63
N MET A 45 -0.80 8.84 -1.71
CA MET A 45 -1.80 9.26 -0.74
C MET A 45 -2.71 8.09 -0.43
N LEU A 46 -3.03 7.93 0.84
CA LEU A 46 -3.87 6.85 1.34
C LEU A 46 -4.85 7.42 2.34
N THR A 47 -6.11 7.06 2.20
CA THR A 47 -7.14 7.47 3.15
C THR A 47 -7.88 6.22 3.64
N TYR A 48 -8.06 6.16 4.96
CA TYR A 48 -8.95 5.19 5.60
C TYR A 48 -10.08 5.93 6.30
N THR A 49 -11.29 5.56 5.98
CA THR A 49 -12.47 5.90 6.79
C THR A 49 -12.76 4.72 7.72
N ARG A 50 -13.92 4.70 8.35
CA ARG A 50 -14.26 3.61 9.27
C ARG A 50 -14.24 2.22 8.59
N ASP A 51 -14.66 2.15 7.33
CA ASP A 51 -14.82 0.87 6.63
C ASP A 51 -14.34 0.90 5.17
N ARG A 52 -13.83 2.03 4.71
CA ARG A 52 -13.41 2.19 3.33
C ARG A 52 -12.00 2.75 3.23
N PHE A 53 -11.37 2.48 2.10
CA PHE A 53 -10.04 3.01 1.83
C PHE A 53 -9.94 3.48 0.38
N ALA A 54 -9.00 4.39 0.15
CA ALA A 54 -8.60 4.80 -1.19
C ALA A 54 -7.10 5.06 -1.20
N ALA A 55 -6.44 4.61 -2.25
CA ALA A 55 -4.99 4.79 -2.39
C ALA A 55 -4.65 5.24 -3.80
N GLN A 56 -3.65 6.11 -3.91
CA GLN A 56 -3.13 6.59 -5.18
C GLN A 56 -1.62 6.68 -5.09
N PHE A 57 -0.97 6.33 -6.19
CA PHE A 57 0.48 6.39 -6.32
C PHE A 57 0.85 6.99 -7.66
N MET A 58 1.90 7.77 -7.69
CA MET A 58 2.41 8.33 -8.92
C MET A 58 3.94 8.30 -8.93
N LYS A 59 4.50 7.78 -10.00
CA LYS A 59 5.93 7.88 -10.26
C LYS A 59 6.29 9.36 -10.33
N ARG A 60 7.36 9.73 -9.64
CA ARG A 60 7.71 11.15 -9.52
C ARG A 60 8.07 11.78 -10.87
N ASP A 61 8.76 11.04 -11.72
CA ASP A 61 9.05 11.49 -13.08
C ASP A 61 8.29 10.64 -14.11
N ARG A 62 7.13 11.12 -14.49
CA ARG A 62 6.27 10.44 -15.47
C ARG A 62 6.65 10.77 -16.92
N SER A 63 7.48 11.77 -17.14
CA SER A 63 7.88 12.13 -18.50
C SER A 63 8.61 10.99 -19.20
N ALA A 64 9.31 10.16 -18.45
CA ALA A 64 10.01 8.99 -18.96
C ALA A 64 9.17 7.70 -18.82
N ALA A 65 7.96 7.77 -18.31
CA ALA A 65 7.14 6.61 -17.99
C ALA A 65 6.12 6.30 -19.07
N ALA A 66 6.53 6.41 -20.33
CA ALA A 66 5.62 6.18 -21.45
C ALA A 66 5.18 4.73 -21.59
N THR A 67 5.87 3.82 -20.94
CA THR A 67 5.63 2.38 -21.09
C THR A 67 4.72 1.89 -19.97
N GLU A 68 3.65 1.20 -20.35
CA GLU A 68 2.84 0.49 -19.38
C GLU A 68 3.61 -0.71 -18.85
N THR A 69 3.46 -0.95 -17.55
CA THR A 69 4.06 -2.12 -16.95
C THR A 69 3.18 -3.34 -17.15
N ALA A 70 3.80 -4.49 -17.17
CA ALA A 70 3.08 -5.74 -17.23
C ALA A 70 2.18 -5.89 -15.98
N ALA A 71 1.12 -6.65 -16.13
CA ALA A 71 0.25 -6.96 -15.01
C ALA A 71 1.05 -7.59 -13.88
N GLY A 72 0.76 -7.18 -12.66
CA GLY A 72 1.35 -7.76 -11.48
C GLY A 72 0.91 -9.20 -11.29
N SER A 73 1.43 -9.85 -10.27
CA SER A 73 0.97 -11.17 -9.88
C SER A 73 -0.51 -11.09 -9.55
N GLY A 74 -1.32 -12.00 -10.02
CA GLY A 74 -2.77 -11.95 -9.89
C GLY A 74 -3.33 -11.85 -8.46
N GLN A 75 -2.47 -11.84 -7.44
CA GLN A 75 -2.91 -11.78 -6.04
C GLN A 75 -2.66 -10.45 -5.37
N ASN A 76 -1.97 -9.53 -6.04
CA ASN A 76 -1.67 -8.21 -5.50
C ASN A 76 -1.89 -7.14 -6.55
N ASN A 77 -2.34 -5.99 -6.09
CA ASN A 77 -2.60 -4.84 -6.94
C ASN A 77 -1.33 -4.00 -7.10
N THR A 78 -0.27 -4.59 -7.59
CA THR A 78 1.04 -3.93 -7.67
C THR A 78 1.37 -3.38 -9.05
N THR A 79 0.38 -3.35 -9.93
CA THR A 79 0.54 -2.87 -11.30
C THR A 79 0.28 -1.37 -11.38
N ALA A 80 1.10 -0.66 -12.14
CA ALA A 80 0.88 0.74 -12.45
C ALA A 80 0.77 0.92 -13.96
N VAL A 81 0.04 1.94 -14.38
CA VAL A 81 -0.16 2.29 -15.79
C VAL A 81 0.38 3.69 -16.01
N GLY A 82 1.37 3.82 -16.88
CA GLY A 82 1.96 5.12 -17.18
C GLY A 82 2.56 5.81 -15.95
N GLY A 83 3.04 5.05 -14.99
CA GLY A 83 3.58 5.58 -13.75
C GLY A 83 2.54 6.00 -12.73
N TYR A 84 1.30 5.54 -12.87
CA TYR A 84 0.22 5.86 -11.93
C TYR A 84 -0.54 4.60 -11.53
N ASP A 85 -0.98 4.55 -10.27
CA ASP A 85 -1.87 3.51 -9.79
C ASP A 85 -2.90 4.11 -8.84
N ALA A 86 -4.11 3.58 -8.89
CA ALA A 86 -5.20 4.04 -8.03
C ALA A 86 -6.20 2.91 -7.82
N TYR A 87 -6.70 2.81 -6.62
CA TYR A 87 -7.73 1.83 -6.29
C TYR A 87 -8.42 2.23 -4.99
N PHE A 88 -9.64 1.74 -4.82
CA PHE A 88 -10.38 1.96 -3.58
C PHE A 88 -11.34 0.81 -3.33
N GLY A 89 -11.83 0.73 -2.11
CA GLY A 89 -12.78 -0.30 -1.73
C GLY A 89 -13.04 -0.31 -0.24
N THR A 90 -13.27 -1.51 0.27
CA THR A 90 -13.54 -1.75 1.69
C THR A 90 -12.37 -2.50 2.32
N TYR A 91 -12.30 -2.49 3.64
CA TYR A 91 -11.27 -3.23 4.35
C TYR A 91 -11.84 -3.86 5.63
N HIS A 92 -11.14 -4.86 6.10
CA HIS A 92 -11.46 -5.55 7.34
C HIS A 92 -10.16 -5.77 8.13
N VAL A 93 -10.17 -5.35 9.39
CA VAL A 93 -9.02 -5.52 10.28
C VAL A 93 -9.14 -6.87 10.96
N GLY A 94 -8.18 -7.74 10.68
CA GLY A 94 -8.09 -9.05 11.32
C GLY A 94 -7.19 -9.04 12.55
N ASN A 95 -6.75 -10.21 12.94
CA ASN A 95 -5.83 -10.37 14.05
C ASN A 95 -4.39 -10.09 13.62
N ASP A 96 -3.53 -9.77 14.59
CA ASP A 96 -2.08 -9.62 14.39
C ASP A 96 -1.70 -8.53 13.38
N GLY A 97 -2.56 -7.52 13.22
CA GLY A 97 -2.26 -6.41 12.33
C GLY A 97 -2.51 -6.71 10.86
N VAL A 98 -3.07 -7.84 10.53
CA VAL A 98 -3.40 -8.17 9.14
C VAL A 98 -4.71 -7.48 8.75
N VAL A 99 -4.67 -6.70 7.69
CA VAL A 99 -5.83 -5.99 7.15
C VAL A 99 -6.10 -6.51 5.75
N LEU A 100 -7.32 -6.95 5.52
CA LEU A 100 -7.77 -7.40 4.20
C LEU A 100 -8.41 -6.21 3.49
N HIS A 101 -7.92 -5.92 2.28
CA HIS A 101 -8.45 -4.86 1.43
C HIS A 101 -9.15 -5.49 0.25
N ARG A 102 -10.42 -5.13 0.05
CA ARG A 102 -11.17 -5.57 -1.11
C ARG A 102 -11.27 -4.41 -2.09
N LEU A 103 -10.76 -4.61 -3.29
CA LEU A 103 -10.74 -3.59 -4.33
C LEU A 103 -12.07 -3.58 -5.08
N GLU A 104 -12.89 -2.56 -4.84
CA GLU A 104 -14.13 -2.36 -5.58
C GLU A 104 -13.86 -1.75 -6.94
N ALA A 105 -12.83 -0.92 -7.01
CA ALA A 105 -12.42 -0.25 -8.25
C ALA A 105 -10.90 -0.13 -8.28
N ALA A 106 -10.35 -0.16 -9.46
CA ALA A 106 -8.90 -0.05 -9.66
C ALA A 106 -8.61 0.50 -11.05
N LEU A 107 -7.51 1.22 -11.18
CA LEU A 107 -7.04 1.70 -12.48
C LEU A 107 -6.78 0.53 -13.42
N THR A 108 -6.16 -0.53 -12.92
CA THR A 108 -5.95 -1.75 -13.69
C THR A 108 -7.15 -2.67 -13.53
N HIS A 109 -7.85 -2.91 -14.65
CA HIS A 109 -9.12 -3.63 -14.62
C HIS A 109 -9.02 -5.01 -13.97
N SER A 110 -7.95 -5.74 -14.20
CA SER A 110 -7.77 -7.09 -13.64
C SER A 110 -7.64 -7.10 -12.12
N ASN A 111 -7.41 -5.95 -11.50
CA ASN A 111 -7.32 -5.85 -10.04
C ASN A 111 -8.68 -5.63 -9.38
N VAL A 112 -9.72 -5.31 -10.13
CA VAL A 112 -11.06 -5.13 -9.59
C VAL A 112 -11.56 -6.46 -9.02
N GLY A 113 -12.01 -6.43 -7.78
CA GLY A 113 -12.52 -7.62 -7.08
C GLY A 113 -11.45 -8.38 -6.30
N LEU A 114 -10.18 -8.01 -6.41
CA LEU A 114 -9.13 -8.65 -5.60
C LEU A 114 -9.33 -8.34 -4.12
N GLU A 115 -8.98 -9.32 -3.31
CA GLU A 115 -8.85 -9.15 -1.88
C GLU A 115 -7.39 -9.37 -1.52
N VAL A 116 -6.75 -8.36 -0.97
CA VAL A 116 -5.32 -8.39 -0.69
C VAL A 116 -5.07 -8.17 0.79
N ALA A 117 -4.13 -8.94 1.33
CA ALA A 117 -3.73 -8.86 2.73
C ALA A 117 -2.50 -7.98 2.88
N ARG A 118 -2.54 -7.10 3.88
CA ARG A 118 -1.42 -6.24 4.25
C ARG A 118 -1.25 -6.28 5.75
N THR A 119 -0.02 -6.22 6.21
CA THR A 119 0.25 -6.09 7.64
C THR A 119 0.46 -4.62 7.95
N LEU A 120 -0.37 -4.08 8.84
CA LEU A 120 -0.36 -2.67 9.22
C LEU A 120 0.03 -2.50 10.67
N ALA A 121 0.79 -1.45 10.94
CA ALA A 121 1.10 -1.00 12.29
C ALA A 121 1.08 0.52 12.31
N VAL A 122 0.47 1.09 13.33
CA VAL A 122 0.44 2.56 13.53
C VAL A 122 1.14 2.88 14.84
N GLU A 123 2.12 3.75 14.75
CA GLU A 123 2.82 4.28 15.91
C GLU A 123 2.86 5.80 15.77
N ASP A 124 2.17 6.49 16.68
CA ASP A 124 1.96 7.94 16.60
C ASP A 124 1.35 8.32 15.24
N ASP A 125 1.98 9.20 14.50
CA ASP A 125 1.50 9.65 13.18
C ASP A 125 2.18 8.91 12.02
N LYS A 126 2.68 7.72 12.28
CA LYS A 126 3.35 6.90 11.27
C LYS A 126 2.60 5.58 11.10
N LEU A 127 2.27 5.27 9.85
CA LEU A 127 1.67 4.01 9.45
C LEU A 127 2.69 3.22 8.63
N THR A 128 2.94 1.99 9.03
CA THR A 128 3.81 1.07 8.29
C THR A 128 2.97 -0.03 7.69
N ILE A 129 3.10 -0.24 6.39
CA ILE A 129 2.42 -1.30 5.66
C ILE A 129 3.47 -2.22 5.06
N VAL A 130 3.33 -3.52 5.33
CA VAL A 130 4.24 -4.54 4.79
C VAL A 130 3.43 -5.55 4.00
N LEU A 131 3.93 -5.91 2.82
CA LEU A 131 3.32 -6.93 1.99
C LEU A 131 4.37 -7.75 1.27
N GLN A 132 3.98 -8.97 0.92
CA GLN A 132 4.77 -9.86 0.10
C GLN A 132 4.26 -9.76 -1.34
N THR A 133 5.17 -9.61 -2.29
CA THR A 133 4.86 -9.53 -3.70
C THR A 133 6.04 -10.05 -4.51
N ALA A 134 6.10 -9.74 -5.79
CA ALA A 134 7.20 -10.16 -6.65
C ALA A 134 7.55 -9.04 -7.63
N THR A 135 8.80 -9.04 -8.09
CA THR A 135 9.24 -8.16 -9.18
C THR A 135 8.64 -8.62 -10.50
N GLN A 136 8.85 -7.83 -11.56
CA GLN A 136 8.46 -8.23 -12.92
C GLN A 136 9.09 -9.55 -13.33
N ASP A 137 10.29 -9.85 -12.85
CA ASP A 137 11.00 -11.10 -13.12
C ASP A 137 10.58 -12.23 -12.16
N ARG A 138 9.49 -12.02 -11.41
CA ARG A 138 8.93 -13.00 -10.47
C ARG A 138 9.84 -13.29 -9.27
N GLU A 139 10.76 -12.41 -8.96
CA GLU A 139 11.57 -12.54 -7.76
C GLU A 139 10.72 -12.13 -6.55
N PRO A 140 10.61 -13.00 -5.51
CA PRO A 140 9.87 -12.64 -4.31
C PRO A 140 10.52 -11.48 -3.60
N ILE A 141 9.71 -10.50 -3.20
CA ILE A 141 10.17 -9.35 -2.43
C ILE A 141 9.22 -9.05 -1.30
N THR A 142 9.74 -8.40 -0.27
CA THR A 142 8.95 -7.78 0.79
C THR A 142 8.95 -6.29 0.53
N ARG A 143 7.76 -5.73 0.41
CA ARG A 143 7.57 -4.30 0.21
C ARG A 143 7.16 -3.66 1.53
N THR A 144 7.88 -2.61 1.91
CA THR A 144 7.56 -1.83 3.10
C THR A 144 7.26 -0.40 2.69
N LEU A 145 6.07 0.07 3.07
CA LEU A 145 5.65 1.45 2.84
C LEU A 145 5.50 2.13 4.19
N ILE A 146 6.09 3.30 4.31
CA ILE A 146 5.96 4.13 5.50
C ILE A 146 5.20 5.39 5.12
N TRP A 147 4.12 5.65 5.84
CA TRP A 147 3.19 6.74 5.59
C TRP A 147 3.17 7.68 6.78
N ASN A 148 3.05 8.96 6.50
CA ASN A 148 2.95 9.99 7.54
C ASN A 148 1.54 10.60 7.51
N ARG A 149 0.96 10.76 8.70
CA ARG A 149 -0.39 11.32 8.83
C ARG A 149 -0.41 12.79 8.40
N ILE A 150 -1.38 13.14 7.58
CA ILE A 150 -1.60 14.52 7.16
C ILE A 150 -3.03 15.00 7.43
N GLY A 151 -3.88 14.14 7.90
CA GLY A 151 -5.26 14.55 8.20
C GLY A 151 -6.09 13.51 8.92
#